data_fe1483d8c875367231da1b649c43e717
#
_entry.id   fe1483d8c875367231da1b649c43e717
#
_cell.length_a   1.000
_cell.length_b   1.000
_cell.length_c   1.000
_cell.angle_alpha   90.00
_cell.angle_beta   90.00
_cell.angle_gamma   90.00
#
_symmetry.space_group_name_H-M   'P 1'
#
loop_
_entity.id
_entity.type
_entity.pdbx_description
1 polymer ?
#
loop_
_entity_poly.entity_id
_entity_poly.type
_entity_poly.pdbx_seq_one_letter_code
_entity_poly.pdbx_strand_id
1 'polypeptide(L)'
;GGLERAVAAALAGYHGDVALMSFNPQSVIQLAELCPDLPRGIVTSAYRAEDWPLLRAEVRDRLRDIPDYAVSGSSFISHEVGDLDRPRVAEIKAAGGHVLCWTVRSAAQEAKARRIAENITFECYLAAHPA
;
A
#
# COMPACT_ATOMS: atom_id res chain seq x y z
N GLY A 1 8.92 -6.44 -15.22
CA GLY A 1 9.37 -7.78 -15.20
C GLY A 1 8.45 -8.90 -15.60
N GLY A 2 8.93 -10.10 -15.37
CA GLY A 2 8.20 -11.32 -15.69
C GLY A 2 6.97 -11.51 -14.82
N LEU A 3 7.06 -11.15 -13.53
CA LEU A 3 5.96 -11.25 -12.58
C LEU A 3 4.79 -10.34 -12.97
N GLU A 4 5.07 -9.09 -13.27
CA GLU A 4 4.04 -8.10 -13.62
C GLU A 4 3.29 -8.49 -14.89
N ARG A 5 4.01 -9.00 -15.91
CA ARG A 5 3.37 -9.54 -17.13
C ARG A 5 2.52 -10.77 -16.84
N ALA A 6 2.97 -11.66 -15.95
CA ALA A 6 2.18 -12.82 -15.55
C ALA A 6 0.90 -12.43 -14.81
N VAL A 7 0.98 -11.42 -13.92
CA VAL A 7 -0.18 -10.85 -13.23
C VAL A 7 -1.16 -10.24 -14.24
N ALA A 8 -0.67 -9.41 -15.16
CA ALA A 8 -1.50 -8.80 -16.20
C ALA A 8 -2.20 -9.86 -17.08
N ALA A 9 -1.48 -10.90 -17.45
CA ALA A 9 -2.06 -12.01 -18.22
C ALA A 9 -3.13 -12.79 -17.45
N ALA A 10 -2.91 -13.02 -16.15
CA ALA A 10 -3.87 -13.71 -15.28
C ALA A 10 -5.16 -12.90 -15.05
N LEU A 11 -5.05 -11.56 -15.10
CA LEU A 11 -6.19 -10.66 -14.95
C LEU A 11 -6.90 -10.34 -16.26
N ALA A 12 -6.33 -10.73 -17.39
CA ALA A 12 -6.96 -10.55 -18.68
C ALA A 12 -8.31 -11.27 -18.72
N GLY A 13 -9.40 -10.51 -18.90
CA GLY A 13 -10.76 -11.06 -18.87
C GLY A 13 -11.37 -11.24 -17.49
N TYR A 14 -10.68 -10.84 -16.41
CA TYR A 14 -11.30 -10.77 -15.07
C TYR A 14 -12.15 -9.50 -14.96
N HIS A 15 -13.41 -9.66 -14.52
CA HIS A 15 -14.41 -8.57 -14.45
C HIS A 15 -14.86 -8.25 -13.02
N GLY A 16 -14.25 -8.88 -12.01
CA GLY A 16 -14.55 -8.57 -10.61
C GLY A 16 -13.75 -7.37 -10.11
N ASP A 17 -14.10 -6.88 -8.93
CA ASP A 17 -13.37 -5.83 -8.25
C ASP A 17 -11.96 -6.31 -7.89
N VAL A 18 -10.94 -5.57 -8.33
CA VAL A 18 -9.55 -5.89 -8.08
C VAL A 18 -8.71 -4.61 -8.01
N ALA A 19 -7.74 -4.59 -7.13
CA ALA A 19 -6.70 -3.57 -7.07
C ALA A 19 -5.33 -4.25 -6.94
N LEU A 20 -4.30 -3.61 -7.46
CA LEU A 20 -2.94 -4.12 -7.48
C LEU A 20 -2.07 -3.35 -6.48
N MET A 21 -1.19 -4.03 -5.75
CA MET A 21 -0.25 -3.36 -4.87
C MET A 21 1.06 -4.12 -4.72
N SER A 22 2.14 -3.40 -4.42
CA SER A 22 3.45 -3.98 -4.17
C SER A 22 4.27 -3.08 -3.24
N PHE A 23 5.19 -3.69 -2.48
CA PHE A 23 6.27 -2.98 -1.79
C PHE A 23 7.32 -2.42 -2.76
N ASN A 24 7.42 -3.00 -3.95
CA ASN A 24 8.35 -2.53 -4.97
C ASN A 24 7.67 -1.47 -5.85
N PRO A 25 8.05 -0.18 -5.73
CA PRO A 25 7.45 0.87 -6.54
C PRO A 25 7.63 0.64 -8.05
N GLN A 26 8.73 0.00 -8.46
CA GLN A 26 8.99 -0.29 -9.88
C GLN A 26 7.98 -1.32 -10.43
N SER A 27 7.54 -2.29 -9.60
CA SER A 27 6.46 -3.21 -9.99
C SER A 27 5.15 -2.46 -10.18
N VAL A 28 4.82 -1.49 -9.31
CA VAL A 28 3.61 -0.68 -9.44
C VAL A 28 3.63 0.18 -10.70
N ILE A 29 4.79 0.78 -11.02
CA ILE A 29 4.99 1.54 -12.26
C ILE A 29 4.78 0.66 -13.50
N GLN A 30 5.36 -0.55 -13.52
CA GLN A 30 5.17 -1.49 -14.62
C GLN A 30 3.71 -1.95 -14.75
N LEU A 31 3.03 -2.16 -13.62
CA LEU A 31 1.60 -2.51 -13.63
C LEU A 31 0.72 -1.35 -14.13
N ALA A 32 1.14 -0.10 -13.94
CA ALA A 32 0.45 1.06 -14.52
C ALA A 32 0.45 1.02 -16.06
N GLU A 33 1.53 0.52 -16.66
CA GLU A 33 1.63 0.37 -18.12
C GLU A 33 0.85 -0.85 -18.62
N LEU A 34 0.90 -1.97 -17.89
CA LEU A 34 0.30 -3.25 -18.29
C LEU A 34 -1.20 -3.33 -18.01
N CYS A 35 -1.67 -2.68 -16.96
CA CYS A 35 -3.06 -2.69 -16.49
C CYS A 35 -3.52 -1.26 -16.16
N PRO A 36 -3.58 -0.34 -17.14
CA PRO A 36 -3.83 1.09 -16.88
C PRO A 36 -5.16 1.36 -16.20
N ASP A 37 -6.18 0.54 -16.47
CA ASP A 37 -7.53 0.72 -15.94
C ASP A 37 -7.73 0.17 -14.52
N LEU A 38 -6.77 -0.60 -14.00
CA LEU A 38 -6.89 -1.17 -12.67
C LEU A 38 -6.36 -0.22 -11.59
N PRO A 39 -7.11 -0.03 -10.48
CA PRO A 39 -6.60 0.68 -9.32
C PRO A 39 -5.30 0.05 -8.81
N ARG A 40 -4.36 0.89 -8.40
CA ARG A 40 -3.07 0.43 -7.87
C ARG A 40 -2.59 1.28 -6.72
N GLY A 41 -1.74 0.68 -5.89
CA GLY A 41 -1.16 1.34 -4.74
C GLY A 41 0.22 0.82 -4.37
N ILE A 42 0.92 1.58 -3.55
CA ILE A 42 2.21 1.19 -2.99
C ILE A 42 2.00 0.70 -1.57
N VAL A 43 2.58 -0.46 -1.24
CA VAL A 43 2.68 -0.92 0.14
C VAL A 43 3.90 -0.25 0.77
N THR A 44 3.70 0.39 1.91
CA THR A 44 4.71 1.26 2.53
C THR A 44 4.83 0.99 4.03
N SER A 45 5.97 1.38 4.61
CA SER A 45 6.26 1.16 6.01
C SER A 45 7.14 2.28 6.57
N ALA A 46 7.44 2.24 7.87
CA ALA A 46 8.46 3.08 8.50
C ALA A 46 9.88 2.75 8.03
N TYR A 47 10.07 1.61 7.36
CA TYR A 47 11.35 1.11 6.87
C TYR A 47 12.47 1.15 7.93
N ARG A 48 12.15 0.63 9.15
CA ARG A 48 13.14 0.51 10.24
C ARG A 48 14.25 -0.45 9.83
N ALA A 49 15.46 -0.21 10.32
CA ALA A 49 16.62 -1.01 9.95
C ALA A 49 16.49 -2.49 10.37
N GLU A 50 15.89 -2.73 11.52
CA GLU A 50 15.63 -4.07 12.05
C GLU A 50 14.63 -4.88 11.20
N ASP A 51 13.64 -4.21 10.62
CA ASP A 51 12.61 -4.85 9.80
C ASP A 51 13.08 -5.04 8.34
N TRP A 52 14.02 -4.20 7.89
CA TRP A 52 14.52 -4.16 6.52
C TRP A 52 16.04 -4.23 6.44
N PRO A 53 16.68 -5.27 7.02
CA PRO A 53 18.14 -5.33 7.16
C PRO A 53 18.87 -5.44 5.81
N LEU A 54 18.21 -5.89 4.75
CA LEU A 54 18.79 -6.01 3.41
C LEU A 54 18.78 -4.70 2.61
N LEU A 55 18.01 -3.70 3.07
CA LEU A 55 17.96 -2.40 2.41
C LEU A 55 19.01 -1.46 3.00
N ARG A 56 19.78 -0.80 2.15
CA ARG A 56 20.70 0.25 2.57
C ARG A 56 19.95 1.44 3.17
N ALA A 57 20.59 2.20 4.06
CA ALA A 57 19.96 3.32 4.76
C ALA A 57 19.35 4.34 3.79
N GLU A 58 20.08 4.72 2.74
CA GLU A 58 19.63 5.71 1.75
C GLU A 58 18.36 5.24 1.00
N VAL A 59 18.24 3.93 0.78
CA VAL A 59 17.05 3.36 0.14
C VAL A 59 15.86 3.41 1.10
N ARG A 60 16.07 3.05 2.38
CA ARG A 60 15.02 3.13 3.40
C ARG A 60 14.53 4.57 3.60
N ASP A 61 15.46 5.53 3.65
CA ASP A 61 15.15 6.96 3.81
C ASP A 61 14.32 7.46 2.63
N ARG A 62 14.71 7.11 1.41
CA ARG A 62 13.94 7.45 0.21
C ARG A 62 12.54 6.85 0.22
N LEU A 63 12.40 5.57 0.58
CA LEU A 63 11.12 4.88 0.57
C LEU A 63 10.12 5.43 1.60
N ARG A 64 10.61 5.97 2.73
CA ARG A 64 9.76 6.63 3.75
C ARG A 64 9.00 7.84 3.21
N ASP A 65 9.57 8.54 2.25
CA ASP A 65 8.95 9.74 1.64
C ASP A 65 7.92 9.39 0.56
N ILE A 66 7.83 8.11 0.21
CA ILE A 66 6.90 7.60 -0.81
C ILE A 66 6.95 8.44 -2.11
N PRO A 67 8.14 8.67 -2.67
CA PRO A 67 8.30 9.60 -3.81
C PRO A 67 7.67 9.07 -5.09
N ASP A 68 7.51 7.75 -5.18
CA ASP A 68 7.01 7.08 -6.37
C ASP A 68 5.47 7.07 -6.48
N TYR A 69 4.75 7.66 -5.49
CA TYR A 69 3.28 7.66 -5.45
C TYR A 69 2.66 8.26 -6.73
N ALA A 70 3.11 9.43 -7.13
CA ALA A 70 2.57 10.12 -8.31
C ALA A 70 2.99 9.41 -9.61
N VAL A 71 4.27 9.07 -9.76
CA VAL A 71 4.80 8.48 -11.00
C VAL A 71 4.25 7.08 -11.27
N SER A 72 3.89 6.33 -10.22
CA SER A 72 3.24 5.01 -10.35
C SER A 72 1.75 5.11 -10.70
N GLY A 73 1.17 6.30 -10.70
CA GLY A 73 -0.27 6.49 -10.86
C GLY A 73 -1.08 5.81 -9.76
N SER A 74 -0.52 5.75 -8.55
CA SER A 74 -1.18 5.12 -7.40
C SER A 74 -2.38 5.94 -6.95
N SER A 75 -3.48 5.27 -6.66
CA SER A 75 -4.69 5.87 -6.06
C SER A 75 -4.77 5.65 -4.55
N PHE A 76 -3.94 4.76 -4.01
CA PHE A 76 -3.88 4.48 -2.59
C PHE A 76 -2.46 4.08 -2.14
N ILE A 77 -2.27 4.13 -0.83
CA ILE A 77 -1.16 3.44 -0.15
C ILE A 77 -1.73 2.40 0.82
N SER A 78 -0.99 1.32 1.04
CA SER A 78 -1.24 0.40 2.16
C SER A 78 -0.06 0.53 3.13
N HIS A 79 -0.26 1.32 4.22
CA HIS A 79 0.80 1.72 5.11
C HIS A 79 0.86 0.90 6.40
N GLU A 80 2.06 0.74 6.97
CA GLU A 80 2.27 0.06 8.25
C GLU A 80 1.43 0.71 9.36
N VAL A 81 0.62 -0.08 10.06
CA VAL A 81 -0.35 0.40 11.05
C VAL A 81 0.30 1.16 12.21
N GLY A 82 1.54 0.82 12.57
CA GLY A 82 2.29 1.49 13.63
C GLY A 82 2.87 2.86 13.27
N ASP A 83 2.74 3.29 12.01
CA ASP A 83 3.36 4.52 11.47
C ASP A 83 2.32 5.41 10.73
N LEU A 84 1.03 5.18 10.94
CA LEU A 84 -0.05 5.91 10.24
C LEU A 84 -0.05 7.43 10.52
N ASP A 85 0.51 7.86 11.65
CA ASP A 85 0.61 9.27 12.04
C ASP A 85 1.71 10.05 11.28
N ARG A 86 2.42 9.39 10.37
CA ARG A 86 3.47 10.02 9.57
C ARG A 86 2.90 11.17 8.71
N PRO A 87 3.55 12.36 8.67
CA PRO A 87 3.05 13.51 7.89
C PRO A 87 2.81 13.17 6.42
N ARG A 88 3.65 12.34 5.80
CA ARG A 88 3.50 11.93 4.40
C ARG A 88 2.19 11.19 4.13
N VAL A 89 1.71 10.38 5.08
CA VAL A 89 0.39 9.71 4.98
C VAL A 89 -0.73 10.75 4.95
N ALA A 90 -0.67 11.73 5.83
CA ALA A 90 -1.65 12.82 5.86
C ALA A 90 -1.63 13.67 4.58
N GLU A 91 -0.46 13.95 4.02
CA GLU A 91 -0.30 14.67 2.74
C GLU A 91 -0.97 13.92 1.58
N ILE A 92 -0.72 12.61 1.46
CA ILE A 92 -1.32 11.76 0.41
C ILE A 92 -2.85 11.78 0.55
N LYS A 93 -3.36 11.63 1.78
CA LYS A 93 -4.80 11.65 2.05
C LYS A 93 -5.42 13.02 1.71
N ALA A 94 -4.77 14.11 2.10
CA ALA A 94 -5.22 15.46 1.80
C ALA A 94 -5.24 15.76 0.28
N ALA A 95 -4.36 15.12 -0.48
CA ALA A 95 -4.32 15.19 -1.94
C ALA A 95 -5.36 14.30 -2.65
N GLY A 96 -6.23 13.60 -1.89
CA GLY A 96 -7.27 12.73 -2.43
C GLY A 96 -6.87 11.26 -2.59
N GLY A 97 -5.69 10.86 -2.13
CA GLY A 97 -5.28 9.46 -2.09
C GLY A 97 -5.96 8.70 -0.97
N HIS A 98 -6.22 7.40 -1.18
CA HIS A 98 -6.77 6.55 -0.14
C HIS A 98 -5.67 5.93 0.72
N VAL A 99 -5.98 5.69 1.99
CA VAL A 99 -5.07 5.06 2.95
C VAL A 99 -5.66 3.74 3.43
N LEU A 100 -5.02 2.65 3.07
CA LEU A 100 -5.21 1.34 3.68
C LEU A 100 -4.08 1.09 4.67
N CYS A 101 -4.22 0.12 5.57
CA CYS A 101 -3.10 -0.23 6.46
C CYS A 101 -2.95 -1.73 6.71
N TRP A 102 -1.76 -2.11 7.15
CA TRP A 102 -1.35 -3.47 7.50
C TRP A 102 -0.42 -3.47 8.72
N THR A 103 -0.28 -4.44 9.55
CA THR A 103 -1.24 -5.52 9.74
C THR A 103 -1.90 -5.31 11.09
N VAL A 104 -3.20 -5.22 11.09
CA VAL A 104 -4.00 -5.05 12.31
C VAL A 104 -4.21 -6.41 12.96
N ARG A 105 -4.00 -6.51 14.28
CA ARG A 105 -4.03 -7.78 15.03
C ARG A 105 -5.02 -7.80 16.20
N SER A 106 -5.79 -6.75 16.38
CA SER A 106 -6.82 -6.68 17.43
C SER A 106 -7.89 -5.64 17.11
N ALA A 107 -9.07 -5.81 17.69
CA ALA A 107 -10.16 -4.83 17.57
C ALA A 107 -9.78 -3.43 18.10
N ALA A 108 -8.97 -3.36 19.16
CA ALA A 108 -8.50 -2.08 19.69
C ALA A 108 -7.56 -1.36 18.70
N GLN A 109 -6.67 -2.12 18.05
CA GLN A 109 -5.78 -1.58 17.01
C GLN A 109 -6.59 -1.16 15.78
N GLU A 110 -7.60 -1.95 15.39
CA GLU A 110 -8.53 -1.62 14.31
C GLU A 110 -9.23 -0.29 14.55
N ALA A 111 -9.84 -0.11 15.74
CA ALA A 111 -10.56 1.10 16.10
C ALA A 111 -9.65 2.35 16.02
N LYS A 112 -8.38 2.21 16.40
CA LYS A 112 -7.38 3.28 16.28
C LYS A 112 -7.01 3.53 14.81
N ALA A 113 -6.71 2.48 14.05
CA ALA A 113 -6.28 2.57 12.66
C ALA A 113 -7.35 3.21 11.76
N ARG A 114 -8.63 2.87 11.96
CA ARG A 114 -9.75 3.41 11.17
C ARG A 114 -10.03 4.90 11.37
N ARG A 115 -9.33 5.57 12.27
CA ARG A 115 -9.36 7.05 12.34
C ARG A 115 -8.62 7.70 11.17
N ILE A 116 -7.71 6.96 10.55
CA ILE A 116 -6.86 7.41 9.43
C ILE A 116 -7.10 6.58 8.18
N ALA A 117 -7.04 5.25 8.32
CA ALA A 117 -7.20 4.32 7.21
C ALA A 117 -8.66 4.01 6.89
N GLU A 118 -9.00 3.98 5.61
CA GLU A 118 -10.34 3.62 5.13
C GLU A 118 -10.58 2.11 5.18
N ASN A 119 -9.52 1.30 5.04
CA ASN A 119 -9.63 -0.15 5.18
C ASN A 119 -8.34 -0.74 5.74
N ILE A 120 -8.41 -2.01 6.17
CA ILE A 120 -7.34 -2.68 6.89
C ILE A 120 -7.03 -4.06 6.32
N THR A 121 -5.76 -4.47 6.37
CA THR A 121 -5.35 -5.86 6.32
C THR A 121 -5.18 -6.35 7.75
N PHE A 122 -5.82 -7.45 8.13
CA PHE A 122 -5.85 -7.97 9.50
C PHE A 122 -5.50 -9.45 9.58
N GLU A 123 -5.04 -9.86 10.75
CA GLU A 123 -4.78 -11.27 11.08
C GLU A 123 -5.04 -11.54 12.55
N CYS A 124 -5.21 -12.82 12.92
CA CYS A 124 -5.38 -13.32 14.31
C CYS A 124 -6.66 -12.89 15.02
N TYR A 125 -7.59 -12.22 14.39
CA TYR A 125 -8.94 -11.90 14.92
C TYR A 125 -9.90 -11.69 13.74
N LEU A 126 -11.22 -11.60 14.03
CA LEU A 126 -12.22 -11.21 13.03
C LEU A 126 -12.39 -9.69 13.08
N ALA A 127 -12.09 -9.01 11.98
CA ALA A 127 -12.32 -7.58 11.87
C ALA A 127 -13.82 -7.26 11.84
N ALA A 128 -14.18 -6.09 12.36
CA ALA A 128 -15.54 -5.59 12.22
C ALA A 128 -15.85 -5.34 10.74
N HIS A 129 -17.01 -5.80 10.28
CA HIS A 129 -17.48 -5.46 8.95
C HIS A 129 -17.84 -3.96 8.97
N PRO A 130 -17.25 -3.14 8.08
CA PRO A 130 -17.75 -1.76 7.96
C PRO A 130 -19.20 -1.81 7.51
N ALA A 131 -20.05 -1.12 8.25
CA ALA A 131 -21.45 -0.95 7.89
C ALA A 131 -21.59 -0.07 6.65
#